data_2ef0040f360650aa7daccc0aa02ffcb5
#
_entry.id   2ef0040f360650aa7daccc0aa02ffcb5
#
_cell.length_a   1.000
_cell.length_b   1.000
_cell.length_c   1.000
_cell.angle_alpha   90.00
_cell.angle_beta   90.00
_cell.angle_gamma   90.00
#
_symmetry.space_group_name_H-M   'P 1'
#
loop_
_entity.id
_entity.type
_entity.pdbx_description
1 polymer ?
#
loop_
_entity_poly.entity_id
_entity_poly.type
_entity_poly.pdbx_seq_one_letter_code
_entity_poly.pdbx_strand_id
1 'polypeptide(L)'
;MKAVVTRVDSARVTRAGTGEVLGEIGRGFLVLLGVHVDDTEKEAAKIADRICGLRIFDDENGKMNIRPADAGADILIVSQFTLWADCRSRRPGF
;
A
#
# COMPACT_ATOMS: atom_id res chain seq x y z
N MET A 1 1.30 -11.60 5.70
CA MET A 1 0.81 -10.30 5.21
C MET A 1 1.58 -9.91 3.96
N LYS A 2 0.89 -9.43 2.96
CA LYS A 2 1.48 -8.98 1.70
C LYS A 2 1.08 -7.53 1.45
N ALA A 3 1.99 -6.77 0.85
CA ALA A 3 1.68 -5.40 0.44
C ALA A 3 2.20 -5.15 -0.97
N VAL A 4 1.39 -4.47 -1.77
CA VAL A 4 1.82 -3.90 -3.05
C VAL A 4 1.87 -2.41 -2.86
N VAL A 5 3.05 -1.83 -3.01
CA VAL A 5 3.31 -0.41 -2.78
C VAL A 5 3.53 0.28 -4.12
N THR A 6 2.72 1.29 -4.40
CA THR A 6 2.83 2.08 -5.62
C THR A 6 3.07 3.53 -5.25
N ARG A 7 4.12 4.14 -5.79
CA ARG A 7 4.35 5.57 -5.67
C ARG A 7 3.37 6.30 -6.58
N VAL A 8 2.64 7.28 -6.04
CA VAL A 8 1.59 8.00 -6.75
C VAL A 8 1.73 9.51 -6.56
N ASP A 9 1.24 10.28 -7.52
CA ASP A 9 1.07 11.73 -7.38
C ASP A 9 -0.20 12.05 -6.63
N SER A 10 -1.21 11.20 -6.75
CA SER A 10 -2.45 11.24 -5.99
C SER A 10 -3.13 9.88 -6.03
N ALA A 11 -3.96 9.61 -5.04
CA ALA A 11 -4.78 8.40 -4.99
C ALA A 11 -6.08 8.70 -4.27
N ARG A 12 -7.15 8.02 -4.69
CA ARG A 12 -8.47 8.19 -4.11
C ARG A 12 -9.19 6.82 -4.09
N VAL A 13 -9.87 6.54 -3.00
CA VAL A 13 -10.74 5.38 -2.87
C VAL A 13 -12.17 5.88 -2.69
N THR A 14 -13.06 5.42 -3.54
CA THR A 14 -14.49 5.78 -3.48
C THR A 14 -15.35 4.54 -3.27
N ARG A 15 -16.53 4.73 -2.70
CA ARG A 15 -17.51 3.67 -2.57
C ARG A 15 -18.21 3.43 -3.91
N ALA A 16 -18.22 2.19 -4.35
CA ALA A 16 -18.93 1.82 -5.57
C ALA A 16 -20.44 2.12 -5.42
N GLY A 17 -21.04 2.68 -6.46
CA GLY A 17 -22.47 2.99 -6.51
C GLY A 17 -22.84 4.35 -5.95
N THR A 18 -22.13 4.89 -4.97
CA THR A 18 -22.44 6.20 -4.36
C THR A 18 -21.45 7.29 -4.73
N GLY A 19 -20.21 6.91 -5.07
CA GLY A 19 -19.15 7.85 -5.33
C GLY A 19 -18.58 8.52 -4.08
N GLU A 20 -19.00 8.10 -2.88
CA GLU A 20 -18.46 8.63 -1.62
C GLU A 20 -16.97 8.41 -1.52
N VAL A 21 -16.21 9.46 -1.21
CA VAL A 21 -14.77 9.38 -1.00
C VAL A 21 -14.48 8.77 0.37
N LEU A 22 -13.86 7.60 0.40
CA LEU A 22 -13.48 6.90 1.62
C LEU A 22 -12.07 7.25 2.08
N GLY A 23 -11.20 7.63 1.17
CA GLY A 23 -9.85 8.06 1.47
C GLY A 23 -9.24 8.75 0.25
N GLU A 24 -8.34 9.69 0.51
CA GLU A 24 -7.66 10.46 -0.54
C GLU A 24 -6.32 10.97 -0.03
N ILE A 25 -5.32 10.89 -0.89
CA ILE A 25 -4.00 11.47 -0.63
C ILE A 25 -3.49 12.22 -1.87
N GLY A 26 -2.57 13.15 -1.64
CA GLY A 26 -1.74 13.71 -2.70
C GLY A 26 -0.56 12.78 -2.99
N ARG A 27 0.64 13.35 -3.13
CA ARG A 27 1.86 12.57 -3.39
C ARG A 27 2.14 11.59 -2.25
N GLY A 28 2.42 10.35 -2.60
CA GLY A 28 2.73 9.36 -1.59
C GLY A 28 2.70 7.93 -2.09
N PHE A 29 2.27 7.03 -1.22
CA PHE A 29 2.10 5.62 -1.52
C PHE A 29 0.63 5.22 -1.51
N LEU A 30 0.22 4.50 -2.53
CA LEU A 30 -0.95 3.64 -2.46
C LEU A 30 -0.47 2.24 -2.07
N VAL A 31 -1.00 1.72 -0.98
CA VAL A 31 -0.64 0.39 -0.47
C VAL A 31 -1.86 -0.51 -0.52
N LEU A 32 -1.78 -1.58 -1.31
CA LEU A 32 -2.77 -2.66 -1.26
C LEU A 32 -2.25 -3.68 -0.25
N LEU A 33 -3.02 -3.94 0.80
CA LEU A 33 -2.60 -4.78 1.92
C LEU A 33 -3.46 -6.04 1.99
N GLY A 34 -2.81 -7.20 1.86
CA GLY A 34 -3.45 -8.51 2.03
C GLY A 34 -3.05 -9.13 3.37
N VAL A 35 -4.01 -9.27 4.27
CA VAL A 35 -3.82 -9.91 5.56
C VAL A 35 -4.13 -11.40 5.43
N HIS A 36 -3.24 -12.24 5.93
CA HIS A 36 -3.42 -13.70 5.98
C HIS A 36 -4.07 -14.09 7.32
N VAL A 37 -4.81 -15.19 7.34
CA VAL A 37 -5.51 -15.67 8.54
C VAL A 37 -4.56 -15.95 9.72
N ASP A 38 -3.29 -16.28 9.43
CA ASP A 38 -2.29 -16.57 10.44
C ASP A 38 -1.49 -15.33 10.88
N ASP A 39 -1.78 -14.17 10.30
CA ASP A 39 -1.08 -12.94 10.66
C ASP A 39 -1.50 -12.42 12.02
N THR A 40 -0.53 -11.89 12.74
CA THR A 40 -0.71 -11.28 14.07
C THR A 40 -0.24 -9.82 14.01
N GLU A 41 -0.34 -9.14 15.15
CA GLU A 41 0.19 -7.78 15.29
C GLU A 41 1.69 -7.69 14.98
N LYS A 42 2.42 -8.80 15.18
CA LYS A 42 3.86 -8.87 14.87
C LYS A 42 4.12 -8.66 13.37
N GLU A 43 3.36 -9.34 12.51
CA GLU A 43 3.46 -9.17 11.06
C GLU A 43 3.03 -7.78 10.63
N ALA A 44 1.98 -7.24 11.24
CA ALA A 44 1.50 -5.88 10.97
C ALA A 44 2.57 -4.84 11.31
N ALA A 45 3.19 -4.93 12.48
CA ALA A 45 4.25 -4.02 12.90
C ALA A 45 5.46 -4.10 11.96
N LYS A 46 5.84 -5.30 11.56
CA LYS A 46 6.97 -5.53 10.66
C LYS A 46 6.73 -4.91 9.27
N ILE A 47 5.55 -5.11 8.69
CA ILE A 47 5.26 -4.58 7.36
C ILE A 47 5.10 -3.05 7.40
N ALA A 48 4.51 -2.52 8.46
CA ALA A 48 4.39 -1.07 8.66
C ALA A 48 5.78 -0.41 8.74
N ASP A 49 6.69 -0.98 9.50
CA ASP A 49 8.07 -0.50 9.61
C ASP A 49 8.76 -0.51 8.25
N ARG A 50 8.61 -1.58 7.48
CA ARG A 50 9.18 -1.71 6.15
C ARG A 50 8.64 -0.65 5.19
N ILE A 51 7.33 -0.45 5.16
CA ILE A 51 6.67 0.53 4.28
C ILE A 51 7.11 1.95 4.62
N CYS A 52 7.08 2.31 5.91
CA CYS A 52 7.49 3.65 6.36
C CYS A 52 8.98 3.92 6.14
N GLY A 53 9.79 2.87 6.06
CA GLY A 53 11.22 2.98 5.82
C GLY A 53 11.64 2.91 4.35
N LEU A 54 10.72 2.71 3.42
CA LEU A 54 11.04 2.62 2.00
C LEU A 54 11.57 3.96 1.48
N ARG A 55 12.77 3.95 0.93
CA ARG A 55 13.45 5.13 0.44
C ARG A 55 13.30 5.25 -1.07
N ILE A 56 12.06 5.44 -1.53
CA ILE A 56 11.74 5.44 -2.96
C ILE A 56 11.30 6.79 -3.52
N PHE A 57 11.37 7.87 -2.72
CA PHE A 57 11.20 9.22 -3.24
C PHE A 57 12.55 9.78 -3.68
N ASP A 58 12.52 10.58 -4.75
CA ASP A 58 13.74 11.11 -5.34
C ASP A 58 14.41 12.15 -4.43
N ASP A 59 15.73 12.05 -4.30
CA ASP A 59 16.56 13.05 -3.66
C ASP A 59 16.95 14.17 -4.65
N GLU A 60 17.79 15.10 -4.21
CA GLU A 60 18.29 16.21 -5.03
C GLU A 60 19.00 15.77 -6.31
N ASN A 61 19.53 14.53 -6.32
CA ASN A 61 20.25 13.97 -7.45
C ASN A 61 19.36 13.09 -8.36
N GLY A 62 18.04 13.05 -8.10
CA GLY A 62 17.10 12.24 -8.85
C GLY A 62 17.20 10.75 -8.55
N LYS A 63 17.80 10.36 -7.43
CA LYS A 63 17.92 8.96 -7.00
C LYS A 63 16.86 8.64 -5.94
N MET A 64 16.29 7.45 -5.99
CA MET A 64 15.37 6.97 -4.97
C MET A 64 16.12 6.78 -3.65
N ASN A 65 15.93 7.69 -2.70
CA ASN A 65 16.70 7.72 -1.46
C ASN A 65 15.94 8.26 -0.25
N ILE A 66 14.76 8.85 -0.42
CA ILE A 66 14.05 9.56 0.64
C ILE A 66 12.84 8.78 1.08
N ARG A 67 12.66 8.64 2.42
CA ARG A 67 11.50 7.99 3.03
C ARG A 67 10.26 8.87 2.89
N PRO A 68 9.04 8.28 2.98
CA PRO A 68 7.79 9.05 2.88
C PRO A 68 7.74 10.23 3.85
N ALA A 69 8.09 10.03 5.11
CA ALA A 69 8.04 11.08 6.13
C ALA A 69 8.94 12.28 5.77
N ASP A 70 10.14 12.01 5.28
CA ASP A 70 11.11 13.05 4.91
C ASP A 70 10.74 13.76 3.60
N ALA A 71 9.91 13.12 2.77
CA ALA A 71 9.41 13.69 1.53
C ALA A 71 8.07 14.46 1.73
N GLY A 72 7.52 14.47 2.93
CA GLY A 72 6.20 15.04 3.19
C GLY A 72 5.08 14.30 2.47
N ALA A 73 5.25 13.00 2.28
CA ALA A 73 4.32 12.16 1.53
C ALA A 73 3.32 11.47 2.45
N ASP A 74 2.15 11.17 1.91
CA ASP A 74 1.08 10.47 2.62
C ASP A 74 1.03 8.99 2.20
N ILE A 75 0.33 8.19 2.99
CA ILE A 75 0.13 6.77 2.70
C ILE A 75 -1.37 6.48 2.75
N LEU A 76 -1.89 5.92 1.66
CA LEU A 76 -3.27 5.42 1.59
C LEU A 76 -3.23 3.90 1.54
N ILE A 77 -3.81 3.27 2.57
CA ILE A 77 -3.83 1.81 2.71
C ILE A 77 -5.23 1.30 2.38
N VAL A 78 -5.28 0.33 1.47
CA VAL A 78 -6.53 -0.33 1.07
C VAL A 78 -6.38 -1.82 1.32
N SER A 79 -7.30 -2.38 2.09
CA SER A 79 -7.34 -3.83 2.31
C SER A 79 -7.68 -4.55 0.99
N GLN A 80 -6.88 -5.57 0.65
CA GLN A 80 -7.03 -6.33 -0.58
C GLN A 80 -6.72 -7.80 -0.33
N PHE A 81 -7.70 -8.56 0.13
CA PHE A 81 -7.51 -9.98 0.45
C PHE A 81 -7.16 -10.83 -0.76
N THR A 82 -7.52 -10.39 -1.97
CA THR A 82 -7.24 -11.09 -3.22
C THR A 82 -5.75 -11.17 -3.55
N LEU A 83 -4.88 -10.46 -2.83
CA LEU A 83 -3.43 -10.63 -2.94
C LEU A 83 -3.00 -12.05 -2.53
N TRP A 84 -3.82 -12.77 -1.77
CA TRP A 84 -3.59 -14.14 -1.36
C TRP A 84 -4.29 -15.17 -2.26
N ALA A 85 -4.76 -14.76 -3.42
CA ALA A 85 -5.41 -15.66 -4.37
C ALA A 85 -4.45 -16.78 -4.80
N ASP A 86 -4.97 -18.01 -4.80
CA ASP A 86 -4.28 -19.16 -5.41
C ASP A 86 -4.66 -19.23 -6.88
N CYS A 87 -3.70 -18.92 -7.75
CA CYS A 87 -3.92 -18.85 -9.19
C CYS A 87 -3.34 -20.06 -9.94
N ARG A 88 -3.08 -21.17 -9.26
CA ARG A 88 -2.61 -22.40 -9.91
C ARG A 88 -3.66 -22.95 -10.87
N SER A 89 -4.93 -22.72 -10.59
CA SER A 89 -6.04 -22.90 -11.53
C SER A 89 -6.38 -21.55 -12.17
N ARG A 90 -6.99 -21.56 -13.35
CA ARG A 90 -7.47 -20.34 -14.01
C ARG A 90 -8.61 -19.68 -13.23
N ARG A 91 -9.25 -20.43 -12.34
CA ARG A 91 -10.24 -19.92 -11.40
C ARG A 91 -9.54 -19.67 -10.08
N PRO A 92 -9.26 -18.39 -9.71
CA PRO A 92 -8.55 -18.10 -8.48
C PRO A 92 -9.29 -18.59 -7.24
N GLY A 93 -8.54 -19.17 -6.32
CA GLY A 93 -9.03 -19.61 -5.01
C GLY A 93 -8.60 -18.65 -3.92
N PHE A 94 -9.45 -18.47 -2.94
CA PHE A 94 -9.21 -17.62 -1.79
C PHE A 94 -9.33 -18.44 -0.47
#